data_fb471e92b34669cd74e00da9d498faf7
#
_entry.id   fb471e92b34669cd74e00da9d498faf7
#
_cell.length_a   1.000
_cell.length_b   1.000
_cell.length_c   1.000
_cell.angle_alpha   90.00
_cell.angle_beta   90.00
_cell.angle_gamma   90.00
#
_symmetry.space_group_name_H-M   'P 1'
#
loop_
_entity.id
_entity.type
_entity.pdbx_description
1 polymer ?
#
loop_
_entity_poly.entity_id
_entity_poly.type
_entity_poly.pdbx_seq_one_letter_code
_entity_poly.pdbx_strand_id
1 'polypeptide(L)'
;VGGRKFDAHPAMLPGGEVAWSLVENSGQVLREAQHALAREQERAAFLLEASSVLMASVNIDRCREATVRMAARHLAGAAVVVGPAGRGRRMPIFYSDSSGAVEQRSVNADPTVVAGLSEALRGFPPVPSRWIDPSALPDWLIPHSFTGAVGSAMITPLPGHGVSAGALVLLRHTGEAVFSEGEEVLARLFAARAGAALSAARLYAEQAATTRTLMRDLLPPQLHPVHGIEFAGGYRASENYEVVGGDFYDLHAAATPEGETLVVLGDACGKGLEAAMLTGKIRNTLQALTPLAGDHEALLELLNGAMLSTEHARFATLVLASVAHRDGEVGLRLTCAGHLPPLIVRDGGQVEQADTRGTVVGALPSITVRSFETSLAPGETCVLYTDGVIEARGDSLGGYMFGEQRLKAALAECAGMPAEAVVERVMVLATQWVGQEVHDDIAVVAITAPRRTHFSAVDGHTRGRYTA
;
A
#
# COMPACT_ATOMS: atom_id res chain seq x y z
N VAL A 1 12.50 65.80 -9.35
CA VAL A 1 13.75 65.76 -8.62
C VAL A 1 13.85 64.36 -7.96
N GLY A 2 14.64 63.46 -8.52
CA GLY A 2 15.10 62.23 -7.86
C GLY A 2 14.02 61.25 -7.37
N GLY A 3 12.86 61.08 -8.03
CA GLY A 3 11.85 60.09 -7.66
C GLY A 3 11.04 60.38 -6.37
N ARG A 4 11.25 61.50 -5.72
CA ARG A 4 10.48 61.90 -4.54
C ARG A 4 9.16 62.57 -4.94
N LYS A 5 8.05 62.17 -4.29
CA LYS A 5 6.72 62.79 -4.49
C LYS A 5 6.53 63.91 -3.48
N PHE A 6 6.09 65.10 -3.95
CA PHE A 6 5.82 66.26 -3.14
C PHE A 6 4.38 66.73 -3.35
N ASP A 7 3.69 67.10 -2.30
CA ASP A 7 2.44 67.84 -2.33
C ASP A 7 2.75 69.33 -2.42
N ALA A 8 2.16 70.00 -3.40
CA ALA A 8 2.35 71.43 -3.60
C ALA A 8 1.17 72.21 -2.96
N HIS A 9 1.47 73.01 -1.97
CA HIS A 9 0.49 73.83 -1.29
C HIS A 9 0.70 75.31 -1.64
N PRO A 10 -0.27 76.00 -2.29
CA PRO A 10 -0.17 77.39 -2.57
C PRO A 10 -0.51 78.24 -1.31
N ALA A 11 0.26 79.25 -1.05
CA ALA A 11 -0.03 80.29 -0.04
C ALA A 11 0.08 81.70 -0.65
N MET A 12 -0.97 82.49 -0.46
CA MET A 12 -0.99 83.89 -0.90
C MET A 12 -0.14 84.77 0.05
N LEU A 13 0.79 85.47 -0.56
CA LEU A 13 1.63 86.42 0.21
C LEU A 13 0.97 87.82 0.20
N PRO A 14 1.32 88.66 1.21
CA PRO A 14 0.92 90.06 1.23
C PRO A 14 1.55 90.82 0.03
N GLY A 15 0.81 91.10 -1.00
CA GLY A 15 1.28 91.64 -2.26
C GLY A 15 0.71 91.00 -3.50
N GLY A 16 -0.09 89.87 -3.34
CA GLY A 16 -0.72 89.18 -4.44
C GLY A 16 0.11 88.10 -5.12
N GLU A 17 1.31 87.85 -4.61
CA GLU A 17 2.17 86.73 -5.08
C GLU A 17 1.76 85.42 -4.41
N VAL A 18 1.89 84.29 -5.18
CA VAL A 18 1.64 82.95 -4.65
C VAL A 18 2.97 82.24 -4.39
N ALA A 19 3.20 81.93 -3.13
CA ALA A 19 4.31 81.05 -2.74
C ALA A 19 3.84 79.58 -2.73
N TRP A 20 4.63 78.68 -3.34
CA TRP A 20 4.40 77.29 -3.29
C TRP A 20 5.30 76.58 -2.29
N SER A 21 4.71 75.97 -1.27
CA SER A 21 5.46 75.06 -0.40
C SER A 21 5.35 73.64 -0.91
N LEU A 22 6.50 72.98 -1.14
CA LEU A 22 6.59 71.60 -1.52
C LEU A 22 6.84 70.79 -0.23
N VAL A 23 5.85 70.00 0.16
CA VAL A 23 5.95 69.07 1.29
C VAL A 23 6.16 67.67 0.78
N GLU A 24 7.23 67.03 1.18
CA GLU A 24 7.47 65.64 0.79
C GLU A 24 6.35 64.75 1.35
N ASN A 25 5.67 64.00 0.45
CA ASN A 25 4.57 63.13 0.82
C ASN A 25 5.08 61.80 1.43
N SER A 26 5.80 61.91 2.55
CA SER A 26 6.38 60.74 3.27
C SER A 26 5.31 59.75 3.75
N GLY A 27 4.09 60.23 4.05
CA GLY A 27 2.98 59.39 4.50
C GLY A 27 2.40 58.49 3.40
N GLN A 28 2.42 59.00 2.15
CA GLN A 28 1.98 58.15 1.01
C GLN A 28 3.03 57.07 0.66
N VAL A 29 4.31 57.47 0.63
CA VAL A 29 5.43 56.54 0.40
C VAL A 29 5.48 55.45 1.46
N LEU A 30 5.28 55.81 2.73
CA LEU A 30 5.23 54.86 3.83
C LEU A 30 4.05 53.87 3.68
N ARG A 31 2.84 54.35 3.34
CA ARG A 31 1.67 53.49 3.09
C ARG A 31 1.90 52.55 1.89
N GLU A 32 2.44 53.07 0.79
CA GLU A 32 2.78 52.24 -0.39
C GLU A 32 3.79 51.15 -0.02
N ALA A 33 4.82 51.49 0.79
CA ALA A 33 5.79 50.51 1.29
C ALA A 33 5.18 49.48 2.25
N GLN A 34 4.29 49.90 3.15
CA GLN A 34 3.56 48.99 4.04
C GLN A 34 2.65 48.05 3.28
N HIS A 35 1.93 48.52 2.27
CA HIS A 35 1.10 47.68 1.40
C HIS A 35 1.94 46.69 0.56
N ALA A 36 3.12 47.09 0.10
CA ALA A 36 4.03 46.22 -0.61
C ALA A 36 4.56 45.10 0.32
N LEU A 37 4.97 45.46 1.54
CA LEU A 37 5.44 44.53 2.56
C LEU A 37 4.33 43.51 2.95
N ALA A 38 3.11 43.99 3.19
CA ALA A 38 1.99 43.14 3.54
C ALA A 38 1.72 42.11 2.43
N ARG A 39 1.73 42.52 1.16
CA ARG A 39 1.56 41.60 0.01
C ARG A 39 2.67 40.55 -0.07
N GLU A 40 3.91 40.92 0.20
CA GLU A 40 5.02 39.97 0.22
C GLU A 40 4.92 38.99 1.40
N GLN A 41 4.45 39.45 2.56
CA GLN A 41 4.18 38.58 3.72
C GLN A 41 3.05 37.58 3.43
N GLU A 42 1.96 38.02 2.79
CA GLU A 42 0.86 37.12 2.36
C GLU A 42 1.32 36.08 1.36
N ARG A 43 2.15 36.46 0.37
CA ARG A 43 2.75 35.52 -0.60
C ARG A 43 3.64 34.51 0.08
N ALA A 44 4.49 34.95 1.03
CA ALA A 44 5.35 34.04 1.78
C ALA A 44 4.56 33.09 2.65
N ALA A 45 3.52 33.56 3.34
CA ALA A 45 2.63 32.75 4.17
C ALA A 45 1.92 31.67 3.32
N PHE A 46 1.38 32.06 2.15
CA PHE A 46 0.78 31.11 1.20
C PHE A 46 1.75 30.01 0.75
N LEU A 47 3.00 30.38 0.40
CA LEU A 47 3.99 29.40 -0.04
C LEU A 47 4.44 28.45 1.08
N LEU A 48 4.45 28.91 2.34
CA LEU A 48 4.72 28.08 3.51
C LEU A 48 3.57 27.10 3.76
N GLU A 49 2.33 27.59 3.77
CA GLU A 49 1.13 26.76 3.89
C GLU A 49 1.09 25.70 2.80
N ALA A 50 1.33 26.12 1.54
CA ALA A 50 1.38 25.22 0.39
C ALA A 50 2.41 24.08 0.59
N SER A 51 3.61 24.43 1.07
CA SER A 51 4.63 23.42 1.33
C SER A 51 4.17 22.40 2.38
N SER A 52 3.58 22.87 3.48
CA SER A 52 3.10 22.00 4.56
C SER A 52 1.97 21.06 4.08
N VAL A 53 0.98 21.60 3.37
CA VAL A 53 -0.18 20.84 2.90
C VAL A 53 0.23 19.81 1.81
N LEU A 54 1.06 20.22 0.86
CA LEU A 54 1.48 19.37 -0.25
C LEU A 54 2.40 18.24 0.20
N MET A 55 3.25 18.47 1.21
CA MET A 55 4.16 17.46 1.74
C MET A 55 3.50 16.51 2.77
N ALA A 56 2.28 16.82 3.21
CA ALA A 56 1.58 16.01 4.22
C ALA A 56 1.06 14.66 3.70
N SER A 57 1.15 14.39 2.39
CA SER A 57 0.63 13.16 1.79
C SER A 57 1.57 12.60 0.74
N VAL A 58 1.77 11.28 0.77
CA VAL A 58 2.44 10.51 -0.29
C VAL A 58 1.46 9.94 -1.32
N ASN A 59 0.17 10.24 -1.21
CA ASN A 59 -0.84 9.86 -2.18
C ASN A 59 -0.92 10.90 -3.30
N ILE A 60 -0.64 10.47 -4.54
CA ILE A 60 -0.57 11.36 -5.70
C ILE A 60 -1.89 12.09 -5.99
N ASP A 61 -3.05 11.45 -5.80
CA ASP A 61 -4.34 12.07 -6.09
C ASP A 61 -4.70 13.09 -5.00
N ARG A 62 -4.42 12.80 -3.73
CA ARG A 62 -4.53 13.80 -2.64
C ARG A 62 -3.63 15.01 -2.86
N CYS A 63 -2.40 14.80 -3.35
CA CYS A 63 -1.51 15.91 -3.71
C CYS A 63 -2.08 16.73 -4.87
N ARG A 64 -2.69 16.11 -5.90
CA ARG A 64 -3.36 16.82 -7.00
C ARG A 64 -4.56 17.60 -6.52
N GLU A 65 -5.41 17.02 -5.66
CA GLU A 65 -6.54 17.70 -5.03
C GLU A 65 -6.10 18.92 -4.20
N ALA A 66 -5.08 18.76 -3.37
CA ALA A 66 -4.53 19.85 -2.59
C ALA A 66 -3.97 20.97 -3.49
N THR A 67 -3.23 20.60 -4.54
CA THR A 67 -2.67 21.54 -5.52
C THR A 67 -3.77 22.35 -6.18
N VAL A 68 -4.79 21.71 -6.73
CA VAL A 68 -5.85 22.41 -7.47
C VAL A 68 -6.70 23.29 -6.55
N ARG A 69 -7.02 22.84 -5.33
CA ARG A 69 -7.79 23.60 -4.34
C ARG A 69 -7.04 24.85 -3.86
N MET A 70 -5.76 24.70 -3.55
CA MET A 70 -4.94 25.85 -3.12
C MET A 70 -4.73 26.86 -4.25
N ALA A 71 -4.50 26.38 -5.48
CA ALA A 71 -4.34 27.24 -6.64
C ALA A 71 -5.62 28.03 -6.94
N ALA A 72 -6.80 27.39 -6.90
CA ALA A 72 -8.08 28.05 -7.10
C ALA A 72 -8.36 29.10 -6.03
N ARG A 73 -8.02 28.83 -4.77
CA ARG A 73 -8.28 29.74 -3.65
C ARG A 73 -7.37 30.98 -3.63
N HIS A 74 -6.09 30.82 -3.99
CA HIS A 74 -5.07 31.86 -3.77
C HIS A 74 -4.50 32.49 -5.03
N LEU A 75 -4.64 31.85 -6.21
CA LEU A 75 -3.99 32.30 -7.44
C LEU A 75 -4.99 32.73 -8.53
N ALA A 76 -6.19 32.11 -8.55
CA ALA A 76 -7.18 32.38 -9.60
C ALA A 76 -8.60 32.06 -9.14
N GLY A 77 -9.63 32.39 -9.96
CA GLY A 77 -11.03 32.03 -9.68
C GLY A 77 -11.31 30.53 -9.85
N ALA A 78 -10.53 29.85 -10.71
CA ALA A 78 -10.51 28.41 -10.85
C ALA A 78 -9.13 27.90 -11.25
N ALA A 79 -8.85 26.64 -10.93
CA ALA A 79 -7.61 25.98 -11.28
C ALA A 79 -7.86 24.55 -11.80
N VAL A 80 -6.95 24.10 -12.64
CA VAL A 80 -6.96 22.76 -13.22
C VAL A 80 -5.56 22.16 -13.15
N VAL A 81 -5.45 20.95 -12.62
CA VAL A 81 -4.21 20.16 -12.68
C VAL A 81 -4.38 19.06 -13.70
N VAL A 82 -3.57 19.12 -14.76
CA VAL A 82 -3.52 18.10 -15.82
C VAL A 82 -2.34 17.20 -15.55
N GLY A 83 -2.59 15.92 -15.24
CA GLY A 83 -1.53 14.94 -15.08
C GLY A 83 -1.03 14.40 -16.41
N PRO A 84 0.20 13.83 -16.45
CA PRO A 84 0.72 13.17 -17.65
C PRO A 84 -0.17 12.00 -18.06
N ALA A 85 -0.25 11.73 -19.38
CA ALA A 85 -1.03 10.62 -19.90
C ALA A 85 -0.47 9.28 -19.40
N GLY A 86 -1.36 8.44 -18.86
CA GLY A 86 -1.07 7.07 -18.43
C GLY A 86 -1.12 6.07 -19.58
N ARG A 87 -1.07 4.77 -19.23
CA ARG A 87 -1.33 3.68 -20.17
C ARG A 87 -2.73 3.86 -20.77
N GLY A 88 -2.85 3.91 -22.09
CA GLY A 88 -4.11 4.15 -22.80
C GLY A 88 -4.38 5.62 -23.15
N ARG A 89 -3.40 6.52 -23.09
CA ARG A 89 -3.43 7.93 -23.50
C ARG A 89 -4.45 8.80 -22.75
N ARG A 90 -5.01 8.33 -21.62
CA ARG A 90 -5.92 9.13 -20.79
C ARG A 90 -5.13 9.97 -19.79
N MET A 91 -5.48 11.26 -19.71
CA MET A 91 -4.90 12.21 -18.78
C MET A 91 -5.83 12.35 -17.55
N PRO A 92 -5.32 12.18 -16.31
CA PRO A 92 -6.08 12.52 -15.12
C PRO A 92 -6.12 14.04 -14.99
N ILE A 93 -7.31 14.59 -14.78
CA ILE A 93 -7.54 16.03 -14.64
C ILE A 93 -8.30 16.29 -13.36
N PHE A 94 -7.81 17.24 -12.58
CA PHE A 94 -8.43 17.70 -11.33
C PHE A 94 -8.79 19.16 -11.47
N TYR A 95 -9.99 19.52 -11.06
CA TYR A 95 -10.56 20.85 -11.16
C TYR A 95 -10.97 21.34 -9.78
N SER A 96 -10.80 22.63 -9.51
CA SER A 96 -11.39 23.31 -8.36
C SER A 96 -11.68 24.76 -8.71
N ASP A 97 -12.69 25.32 -8.07
CA ASP A 97 -13.01 26.75 -8.10
C ASP A 97 -12.89 27.35 -6.69
N SER A 98 -13.36 28.58 -6.53
CA SER A 98 -13.36 29.29 -5.26
C SER A 98 -14.20 28.64 -4.16
N SER A 99 -15.10 27.68 -4.48
CA SER A 99 -15.87 26.92 -3.49
C SER A 99 -15.02 25.90 -2.75
N GLY A 100 -13.86 25.51 -3.32
CA GLY A 100 -12.96 24.50 -2.81
C GLY A 100 -13.41 23.05 -3.06
N ALA A 101 -14.53 22.84 -3.77
CA ALA A 101 -14.91 21.52 -4.25
C ALA A 101 -13.91 21.04 -5.32
N VAL A 102 -13.57 19.76 -5.28
CA VAL A 102 -12.67 19.16 -6.27
C VAL A 102 -13.44 18.17 -7.13
N GLU A 103 -13.34 18.32 -8.45
CA GLU A 103 -13.85 17.40 -9.44
C GLU A 103 -12.68 16.68 -10.10
N GLN A 104 -12.79 15.36 -10.29
CA GLN A 104 -11.80 14.55 -10.98
C GLN A 104 -12.39 13.92 -12.24
N ARG A 105 -11.66 14.03 -13.36
CA ARG A 105 -12.00 13.38 -14.63
C ARG A 105 -10.78 12.67 -15.21
N SER A 106 -11.04 11.70 -16.09
CA SER A 106 -10.02 11.08 -16.93
C SER A 106 -10.38 11.28 -18.39
N VAL A 107 -9.60 12.08 -19.10
CA VAL A 107 -9.91 12.56 -20.45
C VAL A 107 -8.94 11.97 -21.46
N ASN A 108 -9.48 11.54 -22.61
CA ASN A 108 -8.67 11.17 -23.78
C ASN A 108 -8.74 12.34 -24.76
N ALA A 109 -7.79 13.25 -24.65
CA ALA A 109 -7.72 14.44 -25.49
C ALA A 109 -6.27 14.69 -25.94
N ASP A 110 -6.12 15.39 -27.04
CA ASP A 110 -4.81 15.82 -27.53
C ASP A 110 -4.41 17.15 -26.83
N PRO A 111 -3.37 17.16 -26.00
CA PRO A 111 -2.94 18.38 -25.34
C PRO A 111 -2.36 19.43 -26.29
N THR A 112 -2.05 19.08 -27.54
CA THR A 112 -1.51 20.03 -28.54
C THR A 112 -2.55 21.01 -29.05
N VAL A 113 -3.83 20.73 -28.87
CA VAL A 113 -4.93 21.66 -29.23
C VAL A 113 -4.98 22.88 -28.31
N VAL A 114 -4.30 22.83 -27.15
CA VAL A 114 -4.21 23.95 -26.21
C VAL A 114 -2.78 24.50 -26.27
N ALA A 115 -2.68 25.76 -26.69
CA ALA A 115 -1.38 26.44 -26.81
C ALA A 115 -0.64 26.42 -25.44
N GLY A 116 0.59 25.92 -25.43
CA GLY A 116 1.44 25.85 -24.25
C GLY A 116 1.20 24.67 -23.33
N LEU A 117 0.09 23.92 -23.44
CA LEU A 117 -0.19 22.79 -22.56
C LEU A 117 0.75 21.60 -22.84
N SER A 118 1.02 21.32 -24.11
CA SER A 118 1.95 20.26 -24.52
C SER A 118 3.37 20.50 -24.01
N GLU A 119 3.84 21.76 -24.07
CA GLU A 119 5.14 22.19 -23.55
C GLU A 119 5.19 22.03 -22.02
N ALA A 120 4.15 22.52 -21.33
CA ALA A 120 4.05 22.42 -19.88
C ALA A 120 4.03 20.95 -19.40
N LEU A 121 3.30 20.08 -20.07
CA LEU A 121 3.28 18.64 -19.77
C LEU A 121 4.62 17.94 -20.02
N ARG A 122 5.47 18.52 -20.86
CA ARG A 122 6.87 18.08 -21.06
C ARG A 122 7.85 18.71 -20.06
N GLY A 123 7.38 19.63 -19.22
CA GLY A 123 8.19 20.32 -18.23
C GLY A 123 8.82 21.63 -18.71
N PHE A 124 8.47 22.11 -19.90
CA PHE A 124 8.93 23.38 -20.45
C PHE A 124 7.93 24.51 -20.12
N PRO A 125 8.40 25.69 -19.71
CA PRO A 125 7.51 26.84 -19.55
C PRO A 125 6.93 27.22 -20.92
N PRO A 126 5.58 27.34 -21.04
CA PRO A 126 4.98 27.83 -22.27
C PRO A 126 5.29 29.29 -22.49
N VAL A 127 5.53 29.68 -23.75
CA VAL A 127 5.85 31.06 -24.13
C VAL A 127 4.88 31.53 -25.22
N PRO A 128 4.17 32.61 -24.97
CA PRO A 128 3.93 33.34 -23.73
C PRO A 128 2.72 32.76 -22.96
N SER A 129 2.91 32.37 -21.71
CA SER A 129 1.86 31.75 -20.90
C SER A 129 0.64 32.67 -20.66
N ARG A 130 0.83 33.97 -20.71
CA ARG A 130 -0.20 34.99 -20.49
C ARG A 130 -1.10 35.27 -21.72
N TRP A 131 -0.73 34.79 -22.88
CA TRP A 131 -1.35 35.16 -24.17
C TRP A 131 -2.15 34.00 -24.78
N ILE A 132 -2.58 33.08 -23.95
CA ILE A 132 -3.46 32.03 -24.38
C ILE A 132 -4.84 32.65 -24.62
N ASP A 133 -5.34 32.49 -25.84
CA ASP A 133 -6.68 32.91 -26.18
C ASP A 133 -7.70 32.08 -25.39
N PRO A 134 -8.46 32.70 -24.45
CA PRO A 134 -9.42 31.97 -23.64
C PRO A 134 -10.50 31.29 -24.46
N SER A 135 -10.84 31.83 -25.66
CA SER A 135 -11.83 31.25 -26.54
C SER A 135 -11.39 29.98 -27.22
N ALA A 136 -10.08 29.71 -27.25
CA ALA A 136 -9.50 28.47 -27.77
C ALA A 136 -9.40 27.33 -26.72
N LEU A 137 -9.81 27.56 -25.45
CA LEU A 137 -9.84 26.54 -24.44
C LEU A 137 -10.96 25.54 -24.66
N PRO A 138 -10.66 24.24 -24.76
CA PRO A 138 -11.70 23.23 -24.93
C PRO A 138 -12.49 23.00 -23.62
N ASP A 139 -13.73 22.59 -23.72
CA ASP A 139 -14.63 22.36 -22.59
C ASP A 139 -14.10 21.40 -21.55
N TRP A 140 -13.29 20.41 -21.98
CA TRP A 140 -12.69 19.47 -21.05
C TRP A 140 -11.64 20.08 -20.11
N LEU A 141 -11.16 21.30 -20.38
CA LEU A 141 -10.22 22.04 -19.54
C LEU A 141 -10.91 23.02 -18.59
N ILE A 142 -12.21 23.23 -18.76
CA ILE A 142 -13.01 24.16 -17.96
C ILE A 142 -13.80 23.35 -16.91
N PRO A 143 -13.72 23.70 -15.59
CA PRO A 143 -14.55 23.06 -14.57
C PRO A 143 -16.05 23.25 -14.88
N HIS A 144 -16.89 22.27 -14.59
CA HIS A 144 -18.34 22.41 -14.76
C HIS A 144 -18.93 23.51 -13.84
N SER A 145 -18.32 23.72 -12.69
CA SER A 145 -18.69 24.75 -11.72
C SER A 145 -18.28 26.18 -12.15
N PHE A 146 -17.40 26.29 -13.17
CA PHE A 146 -16.95 27.60 -13.66
C PHE A 146 -18.03 28.21 -14.53
N THR A 147 -18.83 29.14 -13.96
CA THR A 147 -19.94 29.79 -14.63
C THR A 147 -19.49 31.05 -15.34
N GLY A 148 -19.82 31.22 -16.63
CA GLY A 148 -19.44 32.38 -17.42
C GLY A 148 -18.24 32.14 -18.34
N ALA A 149 -17.84 33.21 -19.05
CA ALA A 149 -16.73 33.14 -20.01
C ALA A 149 -15.37 33.28 -19.31
N VAL A 150 -14.39 32.54 -19.81
CA VAL A 150 -12.97 32.69 -19.36
C VAL A 150 -12.45 34.00 -19.94
N GLY A 151 -11.95 34.88 -19.07
CA GLY A 151 -11.37 36.17 -19.44
C GLY A 151 -9.85 36.11 -19.60
N SER A 152 -9.16 35.28 -18.79
CA SER A 152 -7.73 35.01 -18.94
C SER A 152 -7.36 33.63 -18.43
N ALA A 153 -6.36 33.01 -19.09
CA ALA A 153 -5.84 31.72 -18.72
C ALA A 153 -4.31 31.74 -18.65
N MET A 154 -3.75 31.06 -17.67
CA MET A 154 -2.31 30.89 -17.51
C MET A 154 -1.97 29.41 -17.31
N ILE A 155 -0.99 28.91 -18.06
CA ILE A 155 -0.51 27.53 -17.97
C ILE A 155 0.93 27.52 -17.48
N THR A 156 1.23 26.74 -16.46
CA THR A 156 2.59 26.60 -15.95
C THR A 156 2.89 25.10 -15.72
N PRO A 157 4.13 24.64 -16.01
CA PRO A 157 4.50 23.25 -15.74
C PRO A 157 4.56 22.98 -14.24
N LEU A 158 4.23 21.74 -13.87
CA LEU A 158 4.51 21.16 -12.55
C LEU A 158 5.80 20.34 -12.71
N PRO A 159 6.98 20.91 -12.40
CA PRO A 159 8.25 20.23 -12.62
C PRO A 159 8.38 19.05 -11.67
N GLY A 160 8.96 17.95 -12.15
CA GLY A 160 9.23 16.75 -11.37
C GLY A 160 10.70 16.35 -11.48
N HIS A 161 11.10 15.32 -10.73
CA HIS A 161 12.45 14.76 -10.77
C HIS A 161 12.63 13.93 -12.07
N GLY A 162 13.25 14.53 -13.07
CA GLY A 162 13.53 13.90 -14.37
C GLY A 162 12.35 13.77 -15.33
N VAL A 163 11.11 13.86 -14.83
CA VAL A 163 9.87 13.77 -15.63
C VAL A 163 8.87 14.78 -15.11
N SER A 164 8.14 15.47 -16.00
CA SER A 164 7.10 16.41 -15.60
C SER A 164 6.02 15.73 -14.73
N ALA A 165 5.61 16.37 -13.63
CA ALA A 165 4.51 15.91 -12.80
C ALA A 165 3.14 16.28 -13.38
N GLY A 166 3.10 17.19 -14.36
CA GLY A 166 1.89 17.65 -15.02
C GLY A 166 1.94 19.13 -15.39
N ALA A 167 0.78 19.72 -15.57
CA ALA A 167 0.59 21.15 -15.82
C ALA A 167 -0.49 21.72 -14.89
N LEU A 168 -0.29 22.94 -14.42
CA LEU A 168 -1.28 23.74 -13.70
C LEU A 168 -1.85 24.78 -14.67
N VAL A 169 -3.17 24.82 -14.78
CA VAL A 169 -3.90 25.82 -15.53
C VAL A 169 -4.71 26.67 -14.57
N LEU A 170 -4.57 27.98 -14.64
CA LEU A 170 -5.28 28.96 -13.84
C LEU A 170 -6.25 29.72 -14.73
N LEU A 171 -7.49 29.90 -14.28
CA LEU A 171 -8.57 30.53 -15.04
C LEU A 171 -9.17 31.69 -14.24
N ARG A 172 -9.44 32.82 -14.93
CA ARG A 172 -10.18 33.98 -14.41
C ARG A 172 -11.38 34.31 -15.26
N HIS A 173 -12.40 34.88 -14.64
CA HIS A 173 -13.61 35.32 -15.35
C HIS A 173 -13.36 36.55 -16.21
N THR A 174 -14.21 36.72 -17.21
CA THR A 174 -14.25 37.97 -17.98
C THR A 174 -14.59 39.15 -17.07
N GLY A 175 -13.80 40.24 -17.15
CA GLY A 175 -13.92 41.40 -16.27
C GLY A 175 -12.94 41.42 -15.08
N GLU A 176 -12.31 40.29 -14.77
CA GLU A 176 -11.17 40.26 -13.82
C GLU A 176 -9.88 40.74 -14.51
N ALA A 177 -8.94 41.27 -13.70
CA ALA A 177 -7.65 41.70 -14.22
C ALA A 177 -6.86 40.50 -14.79
N VAL A 178 -6.19 40.72 -15.91
CA VAL A 178 -5.26 39.72 -16.47
C VAL A 178 -4.10 39.45 -15.49
N PHE A 179 -3.52 38.27 -15.59
CA PHE A 179 -2.40 37.88 -14.74
C PHE A 179 -1.20 38.83 -14.90
N SER A 180 -0.72 39.37 -13.79
CA SER A 180 0.49 40.23 -13.76
C SER A 180 1.77 39.38 -13.73
N GLU A 181 2.92 40.00 -14.01
CA GLU A 181 4.24 39.31 -13.89
C GLU A 181 4.53 38.80 -12.48
N GLY A 182 4.15 39.53 -11.46
CA GLY A 182 4.30 39.11 -10.08
C GLY A 182 3.46 37.89 -9.71
N GLU A 183 2.27 37.78 -10.27
CA GLU A 183 1.39 36.62 -10.08
C GLU A 183 1.89 35.40 -10.89
N GLU A 184 2.45 35.62 -12.06
CA GLU A 184 3.12 34.55 -12.82
C GLU A 184 4.30 33.96 -12.07
N VAL A 185 5.15 34.81 -11.45
CA VAL A 185 6.25 34.35 -10.60
C VAL A 185 5.74 33.55 -9.41
N LEU A 186 4.69 34.03 -8.72
CA LEU A 186 4.09 33.33 -7.59
C LEU A 186 3.51 31.98 -8.02
N ALA A 187 2.81 31.93 -9.14
CA ALA A 187 2.26 30.69 -9.70
C ALA A 187 3.37 29.68 -10.05
N ARG A 188 4.48 30.14 -10.62
CA ARG A 188 5.65 29.27 -10.91
C ARG A 188 6.32 28.75 -9.64
N LEU A 189 6.45 29.59 -8.60
CA LEU A 189 7.00 29.15 -7.31
C LEU A 189 6.09 28.13 -6.63
N PHE A 190 4.78 28.32 -6.67
CA PHE A 190 3.81 27.37 -6.19
C PHE A 190 3.86 26.06 -7.00
N ALA A 191 3.85 26.16 -8.34
CA ALA A 191 3.92 25.02 -9.23
C ALA A 191 5.20 24.18 -9.04
N ALA A 192 6.33 24.83 -8.75
CA ALA A 192 7.56 24.12 -8.43
C ALA A 192 7.45 23.27 -7.16
N ARG A 193 6.80 23.78 -6.11
CA ARG A 193 6.54 23.05 -4.86
C ARG A 193 5.56 21.90 -5.09
N ALA A 194 4.46 22.18 -5.78
CA ALA A 194 3.45 21.18 -6.12
C ALA A 194 4.04 20.06 -6.98
N GLY A 195 4.84 20.42 -7.99
CA GLY A 195 5.53 19.47 -8.84
C GLY A 195 6.50 18.57 -8.08
N ALA A 196 7.25 19.12 -7.13
CA ALA A 196 8.14 18.35 -6.27
C ALA A 196 7.36 17.35 -5.39
N ALA A 197 6.27 17.79 -4.77
CA ALA A 197 5.41 16.93 -3.94
C ALA A 197 4.76 15.80 -4.77
N LEU A 198 4.21 16.14 -5.95
CA LEU A 198 3.61 15.18 -6.88
C LEU A 198 4.64 14.16 -7.39
N SER A 199 5.86 14.62 -7.67
CA SER A 199 6.95 13.75 -8.10
C SER A 199 7.38 12.79 -7.00
N ALA A 200 7.50 13.26 -5.75
CA ALA A 200 7.79 12.41 -4.60
C ALA A 200 6.70 11.37 -4.37
N ALA A 201 5.42 11.77 -4.39
CA ALA A 201 4.28 10.86 -4.26
C ALA A 201 4.24 9.80 -5.38
N ARG A 202 4.56 10.19 -6.62
CA ARG A 202 4.65 9.27 -7.76
C ARG A 202 5.76 8.24 -7.57
N LEU A 203 6.96 8.68 -7.23
CA LEU A 203 8.11 7.78 -7.00
C LEU A 203 7.81 6.78 -5.88
N TYR A 204 7.20 7.24 -4.79
CA TYR A 204 6.77 6.37 -3.70
C TYR A 204 5.74 5.33 -4.18
N ALA A 205 4.73 5.75 -4.95
CA ALA A 205 3.73 4.84 -5.49
C ALA A 205 4.32 3.82 -6.47
N GLU A 206 5.26 4.23 -7.33
CA GLU A 206 5.97 3.35 -8.27
C GLU A 206 6.85 2.33 -7.52
N GLN A 207 7.57 2.77 -6.50
CA GLN A 207 8.37 1.89 -5.64
C GLN A 207 7.48 0.88 -4.90
N ALA A 208 6.39 1.33 -4.28
CA ALA A 208 5.44 0.47 -3.59
C ALA A 208 4.77 -0.54 -4.54
N ALA A 209 4.45 -0.14 -5.78
CA ALA A 209 3.88 -1.04 -6.78
C ALA A 209 4.89 -2.10 -7.24
N THR A 210 6.15 -1.72 -7.44
CA THR A 210 7.24 -2.64 -7.80
C THR A 210 7.47 -3.64 -6.69
N THR A 211 7.60 -3.17 -5.45
CA THR A 211 7.74 -4.02 -4.26
C THR A 211 6.57 -5.00 -4.14
N ARG A 212 5.33 -4.52 -4.25
CA ARG A 212 4.13 -5.37 -4.19
C ARG A 212 4.09 -6.41 -5.31
N THR A 213 4.55 -6.07 -6.52
CA THR A 213 4.61 -7.02 -7.64
C THR A 213 5.65 -8.11 -7.37
N LEU A 214 6.85 -7.75 -6.90
CA LEU A 214 7.89 -8.71 -6.54
C LEU A 214 7.51 -9.59 -5.36
N MET A 215 6.76 -9.04 -4.39
CA MET A 215 6.33 -9.75 -3.18
C MET A 215 5.12 -10.68 -3.42
N ARG A 216 4.34 -10.50 -4.49
CA ARG A 216 3.13 -11.30 -4.75
C ARG A 216 3.42 -12.80 -4.78
N ASP A 217 4.52 -13.18 -5.42
CA ASP A 217 4.90 -14.59 -5.58
C ASP A 217 5.52 -15.18 -4.29
N LEU A 218 5.85 -14.31 -3.32
CA LEU A 218 6.38 -14.69 -2.02
C LEU A 218 5.30 -14.88 -0.96
N LEU A 219 4.11 -14.31 -1.16
CA LEU A 219 2.97 -14.52 -0.25
C LEU A 219 2.55 -15.99 -0.24
N PRO A 220 2.15 -16.53 0.92
CA PRO A 220 1.59 -17.86 0.98
C PRO A 220 0.35 -18.00 0.09
N PRO A 221 0.14 -19.17 -0.55
CA PRO A 221 -0.99 -19.40 -1.43
C PRO A 221 -2.32 -19.50 -0.65
N GLN A 222 -3.44 -19.24 -1.32
CA GLN A 222 -4.74 -19.66 -0.79
C GLN A 222 -4.85 -21.18 -0.90
N LEU A 223 -5.13 -21.84 0.23
CA LEU A 223 -5.30 -23.27 0.28
C LEU A 223 -6.74 -23.63 -0.06
N HIS A 224 -6.91 -24.75 -0.78
CA HIS A 224 -8.19 -25.27 -1.19
C HIS A 224 -8.27 -26.76 -0.85
N PRO A 225 -9.49 -27.34 -0.72
CA PRO A 225 -9.64 -28.77 -0.50
C PRO A 225 -8.98 -29.58 -1.64
N VAL A 226 -8.24 -30.61 -1.26
CA VAL A 226 -7.56 -31.53 -2.19
C VAL A 226 -8.02 -32.94 -1.88
N HIS A 227 -8.52 -33.65 -2.87
CA HIS A 227 -8.98 -35.04 -2.76
C HIS A 227 -9.95 -35.30 -1.58
N GLY A 228 -10.80 -34.31 -1.24
CA GLY A 228 -11.76 -34.43 -0.15
C GLY A 228 -11.19 -34.16 1.25
N ILE A 229 -9.94 -33.79 1.38
CA ILE A 229 -9.33 -33.29 2.63
C ILE A 229 -9.40 -31.78 2.62
N GLU A 230 -9.79 -31.16 3.74
CA GLU A 230 -9.85 -29.71 3.87
C GLU A 230 -8.50 -29.14 4.31
N PHE A 231 -8.06 -28.10 3.61
CA PHE A 231 -6.87 -27.33 3.95
C PHE A 231 -7.24 -25.86 4.03
N ALA A 232 -6.81 -25.20 5.08
CA ALA A 232 -6.94 -23.75 5.23
C ALA A 232 -5.64 -23.16 5.74
N GLY A 233 -5.31 -21.94 5.32
CA GLY A 233 -4.11 -21.22 5.74
C GLY A 233 -4.43 -19.78 6.10
N GLY A 234 -3.79 -19.25 7.14
CA GLY A 234 -3.83 -17.86 7.56
C GLY A 234 -2.43 -17.32 7.71
N TYR A 235 -2.20 -16.09 7.22
CA TYR A 235 -0.92 -15.41 7.29
C TYR A 235 -1.10 -13.94 7.67
N ARG A 236 -0.22 -13.42 8.52
CA ARG A 236 -0.12 -12.00 8.86
C ARG A 236 1.33 -11.61 9.09
N ALA A 237 1.82 -10.65 8.30
CA ALA A 237 3.15 -10.09 8.49
C ALA A 237 3.24 -9.20 9.74
N SER A 238 4.44 -9.09 10.32
CA SER A 238 4.75 -8.42 11.58
C SER A 238 4.49 -6.91 11.58
N GLU A 239 4.70 -6.22 10.47
CA GLU A 239 4.52 -4.77 10.37
C GLU A 239 3.45 -4.37 9.35
N ASN A 240 2.70 -3.30 9.63
CA ASN A 240 1.65 -2.78 8.73
C ASN A 240 2.19 -2.32 7.36
N TYR A 241 3.49 -2.14 7.21
CA TYR A 241 4.15 -1.71 5.97
C TYR A 241 4.89 -2.85 5.26
N GLU A 242 5.15 -3.95 5.94
CA GLU A 242 5.74 -5.15 5.35
C GLU A 242 4.62 -6.06 4.82
N VAL A 243 4.76 -6.46 3.56
CA VAL A 243 3.76 -7.32 2.89
C VAL A 243 4.11 -8.79 3.09
N VAL A 244 5.39 -9.10 3.34
CA VAL A 244 5.93 -10.47 3.47
C VAL A 244 6.99 -10.48 4.55
N GLY A 245 6.97 -11.49 5.40
CA GLY A 245 7.96 -11.77 6.44
C GLY A 245 8.73 -13.07 6.24
N GLY A 246 9.23 -13.62 7.34
CA GLY A 246 9.94 -14.90 7.39
C GLY A 246 9.01 -16.11 7.35
N ASP A 247 7.82 -15.99 7.91
CA ASP A 247 6.82 -17.05 7.95
C ASP A 247 6.25 -17.36 6.58
N PHE A 248 6.06 -18.63 6.30
CA PHE A 248 5.45 -19.10 5.05
C PHE A 248 4.78 -20.45 5.21
N TYR A 249 3.86 -20.74 4.31
CA TYR A 249 3.36 -22.09 4.09
C TYR A 249 3.15 -22.33 2.60
N ASP A 250 3.12 -23.61 2.24
CA ASP A 250 2.83 -24.06 0.88
C ASP A 250 2.11 -25.42 0.89
N LEU A 251 1.45 -25.73 -0.21
CA LEU A 251 0.76 -26.99 -0.42
C LEU A 251 1.09 -27.55 -1.81
N HIS A 252 1.65 -28.75 -1.83
CA HIS A 252 1.96 -29.47 -3.04
C HIS A 252 0.99 -30.67 -3.18
N ALA A 253 -0.06 -30.44 -3.97
CA ALA A 253 -1.12 -31.43 -4.14
C ALA A 253 -0.60 -32.69 -4.83
N ALA A 254 -1.01 -33.87 -4.34
CA ALA A 254 -0.80 -35.14 -5.03
C ALA A 254 -1.49 -35.14 -6.38
N ALA A 255 -0.88 -35.83 -7.36
CA ALA A 255 -1.45 -35.96 -8.70
C ALA A 255 -2.68 -36.90 -8.71
N THR A 256 -2.78 -37.84 -7.76
CA THR A 256 -3.88 -38.79 -7.63
C THR A 256 -4.43 -38.80 -6.20
N PRO A 257 -5.67 -39.25 -5.98
CA PRO A 257 -6.27 -39.32 -4.63
C PRO A 257 -5.52 -40.21 -3.65
N GLU A 258 -4.80 -41.22 -4.16
CA GLU A 258 -4.00 -42.16 -3.37
C GLU A 258 -2.59 -41.65 -3.06
N GLY A 259 -2.18 -40.55 -3.73
CA GLY A 259 -0.88 -39.93 -3.52
C GLY A 259 -0.83 -39.11 -2.25
N GLU A 260 0.39 -38.82 -1.77
CA GLU A 260 0.60 -37.98 -0.62
C GLU A 260 0.64 -36.51 -1.02
N THR A 261 -0.26 -35.68 -0.47
CA THR A 261 -0.21 -34.21 -0.55
C THR A 261 0.74 -33.72 0.52
N LEU A 262 1.76 -32.94 0.12
CA LEU A 262 2.72 -32.35 1.04
C LEU A 262 2.29 -30.93 1.43
N VAL A 263 2.13 -30.71 2.71
CA VAL A 263 1.96 -29.36 3.32
C VAL A 263 3.24 -28.99 4.03
N VAL A 264 3.67 -27.75 3.84
CA VAL A 264 4.84 -27.19 4.50
C VAL A 264 4.43 -25.91 5.21
N LEU A 265 4.91 -25.73 6.43
CA LEU A 265 4.89 -24.45 7.13
C LEU A 265 6.28 -24.23 7.72
N GLY A 266 6.77 -22.99 7.70
CA GLY A 266 8.09 -22.68 8.20
C GLY A 266 8.27 -21.21 8.52
N ASP A 267 9.39 -20.95 9.22
CA ASP A 267 9.87 -19.62 9.53
C ASP A 267 11.33 -19.50 9.10
N ALA A 268 11.61 -18.53 8.23
CA ALA A 268 12.93 -18.22 7.71
C ALA A 268 13.58 -17.11 8.55
N CYS A 269 14.80 -17.35 9.04
CA CYS A 269 15.52 -16.36 9.85
C CYS A 269 15.68 -15.02 9.14
N GLY A 270 15.49 -13.92 9.87
CA GLY A 270 15.62 -12.55 9.37
C GLY A 270 14.28 -11.82 9.33
N LYS A 271 14.29 -10.60 8.78
CA LYS A 271 13.08 -9.77 8.64
C LYS A 271 13.02 -9.12 7.25
N GLY A 272 11.82 -8.76 6.85
CA GLY A 272 11.58 -8.01 5.62
C GLY A 272 12.00 -8.74 4.34
N LEU A 273 12.53 -7.98 3.39
CA LEU A 273 12.87 -8.49 2.06
C LEU A 273 13.89 -9.66 2.07
N GLU A 274 14.83 -9.65 3.00
CA GLU A 274 15.85 -10.72 3.08
C GLU A 274 15.25 -12.06 3.50
N ALA A 275 14.36 -12.04 4.50
CA ALA A 275 13.62 -13.21 4.94
C ALA A 275 12.68 -13.71 3.82
N ALA A 276 11.96 -12.81 3.17
CA ALA A 276 11.09 -13.12 2.03
C ALA A 276 11.85 -13.78 0.86
N MET A 277 13.05 -13.30 0.53
CA MET A 277 13.89 -13.94 -0.50
C MET A 277 14.32 -15.34 -0.10
N LEU A 278 14.66 -15.57 1.18
CA LEU A 278 14.98 -16.89 1.70
C LEU A 278 13.78 -17.81 1.64
N THR A 279 12.61 -17.34 2.06
CA THR A 279 11.33 -18.05 1.93
C THR A 279 11.06 -18.49 0.49
N GLY A 280 11.22 -17.58 -0.48
CA GLY A 280 11.05 -17.90 -1.90
C GLY A 280 12.02 -18.97 -2.39
N LYS A 281 13.29 -18.91 -1.96
CA LYS A 281 14.28 -19.94 -2.28
C LYS A 281 13.89 -21.31 -1.69
N ILE A 282 13.46 -21.33 -0.43
CA ILE A 282 13.03 -22.57 0.26
C ILE A 282 11.83 -23.17 -0.47
N ARG A 283 10.78 -22.40 -0.74
CA ARG A 283 9.57 -22.85 -1.43
C ARG A 283 9.86 -23.40 -2.81
N ASN A 284 10.66 -22.70 -3.63
CA ASN A 284 11.07 -23.18 -4.96
C ASN A 284 11.90 -24.48 -4.88
N THR A 285 12.77 -24.60 -3.89
CA THR A 285 13.55 -25.83 -3.68
C THR A 285 12.63 -26.98 -3.26
N LEU A 286 11.71 -26.77 -2.33
CA LEU A 286 10.72 -27.75 -1.90
C LEU A 286 9.83 -28.19 -3.06
N GLN A 287 9.38 -27.28 -3.90
CA GLN A 287 8.61 -27.61 -5.11
C GLN A 287 9.37 -28.56 -6.03
N ALA A 288 10.67 -28.32 -6.23
CA ALA A 288 11.52 -29.22 -7.03
C ALA A 288 11.74 -30.57 -6.36
N LEU A 289 11.73 -30.64 -5.03
CA LEU A 289 11.91 -31.85 -4.22
C LEU A 289 10.58 -32.60 -3.94
N THR A 290 9.43 -32.10 -4.38
CA THR A 290 8.13 -32.78 -4.17
C THR A 290 8.09 -34.26 -4.57
N PRO A 291 8.82 -34.73 -5.61
CA PRO A 291 8.88 -36.16 -5.90
C PRO A 291 9.44 -37.02 -4.76
N LEU A 292 10.12 -36.42 -3.79
CA LEU A 292 10.67 -37.07 -2.60
C LEU A 292 9.78 -36.90 -1.35
N ALA A 293 8.55 -36.40 -1.52
CA ALA A 293 7.64 -36.15 -0.38
C ALA A 293 7.34 -37.40 0.47
N GLY A 294 7.55 -38.60 -0.08
CA GLY A 294 7.46 -39.88 0.66
C GLY A 294 8.60 -40.09 1.65
N ASP A 295 9.71 -39.39 1.54
CA ASP A 295 10.89 -39.47 2.43
C ASP A 295 11.30 -38.07 2.93
N HIS A 296 10.72 -37.67 4.07
CA HIS A 296 10.96 -36.33 4.65
C HIS A 296 12.44 -36.11 5.05
N GLU A 297 13.15 -37.16 5.46
CA GLU A 297 14.56 -37.05 5.87
C GLU A 297 15.43 -36.73 4.65
N ALA A 298 15.31 -37.49 3.57
CA ALA A 298 16.03 -37.25 2.32
C ALA A 298 15.69 -35.86 1.72
N LEU A 299 14.41 -35.45 1.76
CA LEU A 299 13.97 -34.14 1.30
C LEU A 299 14.63 -33.01 2.08
N LEU A 300 14.65 -33.13 3.43
CA LEU A 300 15.24 -32.12 4.32
C LEU A 300 16.77 -32.09 4.22
N GLU A 301 17.44 -33.23 4.02
CA GLU A 301 18.90 -33.27 3.78
C GLU A 301 19.29 -32.52 2.50
N LEU A 302 18.53 -32.73 1.39
CA LEU A 302 18.78 -32.01 0.14
C LEU A 302 18.50 -30.51 0.26
N LEU A 303 17.42 -30.13 0.95
CA LEU A 303 17.12 -28.74 1.24
C LEU A 303 18.23 -28.10 2.09
N ASN A 304 18.70 -28.80 3.13
CA ASN A 304 19.81 -28.34 3.99
C ASN A 304 21.08 -28.10 3.17
N GLY A 305 21.45 -29.05 2.30
CA GLY A 305 22.58 -28.90 1.40
C GLY A 305 22.48 -27.69 0.48
N ALA A 306 21.26 -27.43 -0.06
CA ALA A 306 20.98 -26.25 -0.89
C ALA A 306 21.09 -24.94 -0.11
N MET A 307 20.73 -24.93 1.18
CA MET A 307 20.85 -23.74 2.04
C MET A 307 22.29 -23.46 2.48
N LEU A 308 23.03 -24.48 2.87
CA LEU A 308 24.43 -24.38 3.28
C LEU A 308 25.37 -23.92 2.16
N SER A 309 25.01 -24.14 0.90
CA SER A 309 25.79 -23.69 -0.26
C SER A 309 25.79 -22.17 -0.49
N THR A 310 25.13 -21.40 0.35
CA THR A 310 24.99 -19.94 0.23
C THR A 310 26.05 -19.22 1.11
N GLU A 311 26.65 -18.13 0.61
CA GLU A 311 27.73 -17.41 1.31
C GLU A 311 27.36 -16.78 2.66
N HIS A 312 26.08 -16.73 3.02
CA HIS A 312 25.59 -16.19 4.29
C HIS A 312 24.90 -17.31 5.09
N ALA A 313 25.25 -17.46 6.36
CA ALA A 313 24.61 -18.40 7.27
C ALA A 313 23.10 -18.01 7.43
N ARG A 314 22.24 -18.73 6.74
CA ARG A 314 20.79 -18.55 6.79
C ARG A 314 20.14 -19.87 7.11
N PHE A 315 19.29 -19.87 8.12
CA PHE A 315 18.58 -21.07 8.58
C PHE A 315 17.08 -20.83 8.56
N ALA A 316 16.33 -21.92 8.59
CA ALA A 316 14.89 -21.88 8.72
C ALA A 316 14.40 -23.05 9.59
N THR A 317 13.32 -22.83 10.27
CA THR A 317 12.57 -23.88 10.93
C THR A 317 11.43 -24.33 10.04
N LEU A 318 11.17 -25.64 9.97
CA LEU A 318 10.17 -26.21 9.06
C LEU A 318 9.37 -27.30 9.76
N VAL A 319 8.09 -27.41 9.38
CA VAL A 319 7.26 -28.59 9.60
C VAL A 319 6.74 -29.07 8.25
N LEU A 320 6.92 -30.36 8.01
CA LEU A 320 6.37 -31.07 6.85
C LEU A 320 5.22 -31.97 7.30
N ALA A 321 4.11 -31.93 6.59
CA ALA A 321 2.98 -32.85 6.78
C ALA A 321 2.63 -33.52 5.46
N SER A 322 2.93 -34.82 5.32
CA SER A 322 2.40 -35.65 4.25
C SER A 322 1.03 -36.17 4.61
N VAL A 323 0.07 -35.98 3.73
CA VAL A 323 -1.36 -36.22 3.96
C VAL A 323 -1.92 -37.10 2.84
N ALA A 324 -2.55 -38.21 3.20
CA ALA A 324 -3.17 -39.13 2.24
C ALA A 324 -4.40 -39.81 2.84
N HIS A 325 -5.32 -40.25 1.97
CA HIS A 325 -6.39 -41.12 2.41
C HIS A 325 -5.86 -42.56 2.66
N ARG A 326 -6.11 -43.10 3.85
CA ARG A 326 -5.78 -44.47 4.23
C ARG A 326 -6.97 -45.09 4.98
N ASP A 327 -7.52 -46.17 4.44
CA ASP A 327 -8.57 -46.97 5.10
C ASP A 327 -9.79 -46.20 5.60
N GLY A 328 -10.15 -45.10 4.93
CA GLY A 328 -11.30 -44.27 5.29
C GLY A 328 -11.01 -43.15 6.28
N GLU A 329 -9.78 -43.03 6.75
CA GLU A 329 -9.24 -41.93 7.54
C GLU A 329 -8.24 -41.11 6.74
N VAL A 330 -7.82 -39.97 7.29
CA VAL A 330 -6.76 -39.15 6.72
C VAL A 330 -5.44 -39.46 7.46
N GLY A 331 -4.57 -40.22 6.81
CA GLY A 331 -3.23 -40.52 7.34
C GLY A 331 -2.33 -39.30 7.29
N LEU A 332 -1.59 -39.09 8.36
CA LEU A 332 -0.61 -38.01 8.51
C LEU A 332 0.77 -38.56 8.82
N ARG A 333 1.80 -38.02 8.15
CA ARG A 333 3.20 -38.12 8.56
C ARG A 333 3.72 -36.70 8.82
N LEU A 334 4.10 -36.40 10.06
CA LEU A 334 4.53 -35.10 10.52
C LEU A 334 6.04 -35.13 10.85
N THR A 335 6.79 -34.15 10.37
CA THR A 335 8.23 -34.05 10.62
C THR A 335 8.60 -32.60 10.86
N CYS A 336 9.20 -32.31 12.00
CA CYS A 336 9.71 -30.99 12.32
C CYS A 336 11.24 -30.92 12.14
N ALA A 337 11.71 -29.86 11.53
CA ALA A 337 13.12 -29.49 11.44
C ALA A 337 13.34 -28.18 12.21
N GLY A 338 13.55 -28.27 13.51
CA GLY A 338 13.69 -27.11 14.42
C GLY A 338 12.42 -26.33 14.69
N HIS A 339 11.27 -26.75 14.17
CA HIS A 339 10.00 -26.05 14.27
C HIS A 339 9.14 -26.56 15.44
N LEU A 340 8.13 -25.77 15.81
CA LEU A 340 7.15 -26.13 16.84
C LEU A 340 6.36 -27.39 16.39
N PRO A 341 6.13 -28.33 17.33
CA PRO A 341 5.35 -29.51 17.01
C PRO A 341 3.88 -29.18 16.70
N PRO A 342 3.28 -29.80 15.66
CA PRO A 342 1.86 -29.65 15.35
C PRO A 342 0.94 -30.07 16.48
N LEU A 343 -0.25 -29.48 16.55
CA LEU A 343 -1.31 -29.84 17.49
C LEU A 343 -2.42 -30.57 16.75
N ILE A 344 -2.92 -31.66 17.33
CA ILE A 344 -3.98 -32.49 16.79
C ILE A 344 -5.21 -32.38 17.68
N VAL A 345 -6.30 -31.86 17.10
CA VAL A 345 -7.59 -31.72 17.75
C VAL A 345 -8.42 -32.96 17.46
N ARG A 346 -8.67 -33.78 18.47
CA ARG A 346 -9.49 -34.97 18.40
C ARG A 346 -10.98 -34.65 18.49
N ASP A 347 -11.84 -35.52 18.01
CA ASP A 347 -13.31 -35.30 17.95
C ASP A 347 -13.92 -34.93 19.33
N GLY A 348 -13.36 -35.42 20.41
CA GLY A 348 -13.78 -35.05 21.79
C GLY A 348 -13.23 -33.73 22.32
N GLY A 349 -12.52 -32.93 21.53
CA GLY A 349 -11.87 -31.67 21.98
C GLY A 349 -10.55 -31.86 22.72
N GLN A 350 -10.05 -33.09 22.82
CA GLN A 350 -8.70 -33.34 23.31
C GLN A 350 -7.67 -32.82 22.31
N VAL A 351 -6.69 -32.05 22.78
CA VAL A 351 -5.59 -31.51 21.95
C VAL A 351 -4.29 -32.23 22.30
N GLU A 352 -3.78 -32.95 21.32
CA GLU A 352 -2.52 -33.71 21.42
C GLU A 352 -1.40 -32.96 20.69
N GLN A 353 -0.18 -33.11 21.18
CA GLN A 353 1.00 -32.56 20.51
C GLN A 353 1.74 -33.71 19.80
N ALA A 354 2.09 -33.51 18.52
CA ALA A 354 2.84 -34.50 17.77
C ALA A 354 4.25 -34.66 18.35
N ASP A 355 4.69 -35.91 18.61
CA ASP A 355 6.05 -36.20 19.12
C ASP A 355 7.08 -36.15 18.00
N THR A 356 7.36 -34.96 17.50
CA THR A 356 8.32 -34.67 16.45
C THR A 356 9.53 -33.93 17.01
N ARG A 357 10.72 -34.20 16.47
CA ARG A 357 11.97 -33.49 16.82
C ARG A 357 12.87 -33.43 15.60
N GLY A 358 13.66 -32.39 15.49
CA GLY A 358 14.63 -32.30 14.39
C GLY A 358 15.52 -31.07 14.47
N THR A 359 16.58 -31.13 13.69
CA THR A 359 17.60 -30.07 13.56
C THR A 359 17.09 -28.98 12.62
N VAL A 360 17.39 -27.72 12.91
CA VAL A 360 17.11 -26.56 12.06
C VAL A 360 17.80 -26.70 10.70
N VAL A 361 17.12 -26.37 9.61
CA VAL A 361 17.66 -26.43 8.24
C VAL A 361 18.60 -25.26 7.97
N GLY A 362 19.74 -25.52 7.35
CA GLY A 362 20.73 -24.50 6.97
C GLY A 362 21.71 -24.10 8.08
N ALA A 363 21.60 -24.71 9.28
CA ALA A 363 22.46 -24.39 10.42
C ALA A 363 23.63 -25.36 10.62
N LEU A 364 23.42 -26.63 10.34
CA LEU A 364 24.41 -27.69 10.57
C LEU A 364 24.67 -28.53 9.32
N PRO A 365 25.85 -29.14 9.15
CA PRO A 365 26.17 -29.93 7.95
C PRO A 365 25.28 -31.15 7.75
N SER A 366 24.70 -31.71 8.81
CA SER A 366 23.79 -32.85 8.77
C SER A 366 22.51 -32.56 9.54
N ILE A 367 21.42 -33.12 9.08
CA ILE A 367 20.10 -33.01 9.72
C ILE A 367 19.78 -34.37 10.36
N THR A 368 19.15 -34.32 11.52
CA THR A 368 18.51 -35.48 12.15
C THR A 368 17.07 -35.11 12.44
N VAL A 369 16.12 -35.92 12.00
CA VAL A 369 14.70 -35.69 12.22
C VAL A 369 14.00 -36.93 12.74
N ARG A 370 12.96 -36.73 13.55
CA ARG A 370 12.05 -37.78 13.98
C ARG A 370 10.66 -37.47 13.49
N SER A 371 10.13 -38.32 12.63
CA SER A 371 8.76 -38.24 12.14
C SER A 371 7.78 -38.88 13.11
N PHE A 372 6.54 -38.34 13.12
CA PHE A 372 5.41 -38.87 13.86
C PHE A 372 4.31 -39.23 12.88
N GLU A 373 3.81 -40.46 12.94
CA GLU A 373 2.71 -40.94 12.10
C GLU A 373 1.44 -41.09 12.93
N THR A 374 0.32 -40.62 12.37
CA THR A 374 -1.00 -40.70 12.99
C THR A 374 -2.08 -40.66 11.91
N SER A 375 -3.35 -40.76 12.30
CA SER A 375 -4.48 -40.51 11.42
C SER A 375 -5.45 -39.49 12.05
N LEU A 376 -6.24 -38.86 11.20
CA LEU A 376 -7.39 -38.03 11.58
C LEU A 376 -8.67 -38.78 11.24
N ALA A 377 -9.50 -39.04 12.25
CA ALA A 377 -10.86 -39.47 12.06
C ALA A 377 -11.73 -38.29 11.53
N PRO A 378 -12.90 -38.58 10.94
CA PRO A 378 -13.80 -37.55 10.45
C PRO A 378 -14.14 -36.48 11.51
N GLY A 379 -13.84 -35.21 11.23
CA GLY A 379 -14.02 -34.07 12.13
C GLY A 379 -12.78 -33.71 12.96
N GLU A 380 -11.71 -34.49 12.90
CA GLU A 380 -10.43 -34.18 13.55
C GLU A 380 -9.57 -33.27 12.68
N THR A 381 -8.74 -32.46 13.34
CA THR A 381 -7.93 -31.43 12.67
C THR A 381 -6.49 -31.44 13.18
N CYS A 382 -5.52 -31.39 12.27
CA CYS A 382 -4.12 -31.09 12.57
C CYS A 382 -3.84 -29.62 12.30
N VAL A 383 -3.20 -28.93 13.26
CA VAL A 383 -2.86 -27.50 13.17
C VAL A 383 -1.34 -27.33 13.23
N LEU A 384 -0.81 -26.72 12.18
CA LEU A 384 0.57 -26.25 12.08
C LEU A 384 0.56 -24.75 12.38
N TYR A 385 1.54 -24.24 13.11
CA TYR A 385 1.57 -22.82 13.50
C TYR A 385 3.00 -22.37 13.78
N THR A 386 3.28 -21.08 13.54
CA THR A 386 4.55 -20.45 13.86
C THR A 386 4.56 -19.87 15.29
N ASP A 387 5.73 -19.54 15.78
CA ASP A 387 5.92 -19.01 17.14
C ASP A 387 5.23 -17.66 17.36
N GLY A 388 5.06 -16.85 16.30
CA GLY A 388 4.29 -15.60 16.37
C GLY A 388 2.86 -15.76 16.90
N VAL A 389 2.26 -16.97 16.80
CA VAL A 389 0.96 -17.26 17.44
C VAL A 389 1.07 -17.26 18.96
N ILE A 390 2.06 -17.99 19.50
CA ILE A 390 2.20 -18.20 20.95
C ILE A 390 3.02 -17.11 21.63
N GLU A 391 3.93 -16.46 20.92
CA GLU A 391 4.76 -15.35 21.39
C GLU A 391 4.08 -13.99 21.30
N ALA A 392 2.87 -13.93 20.70
CA ALA A 392 2.04 -12.74 20.67
C ALA A 392 1.94 -12.12 22.08
N ARG A 393 2.41 -10.86 22.25
CA ARG A 393 2.42 -10.15 23.54
C ARG A 393 1.25 -9.20 23.66
N GLY A 394 0.49 -9.30 24.75
CA GLY A 394 -0.68 -8.48 25.01
C GLY A 394 -0.33 -7.16 25.70
N ASP A 395 -0.65 -6.03 25.06
CA ASP A 395 -0.44 -4.67 25.60
C ASP A 395 -1.25 -4.43 26.89
N SER A 396 -2.56 -4.72 26.85
CA SER A 396 -3.48 -4.46 27.95
C SER A 396 -3.30 -5.34 29.17
N LEU A 397 -2.45 -6.38 29.12
CA LEU A 397 -2.28 -7.39 30.16
C LEU A 397 -0.83 -7.47 30.69
N GLY A 398 -0.03 -6.42 30.52
CA GLY A 398 1.33 -6.34 31.08
C GLY A 398 2.38 -7.14 30.32
N GLY A 399 2.24 -7.31 29.00
CA GLY A 399 3.24 -7.95 28.15
C GLY A 399 3.29 -9.48 28.24
N TYR A 400 2.26 -10.13 28.76
CA TYR A 400 2.19 -11.59 28.80
C TYR A 400 2.02 -12.17 27.39
N MET A 401 2.76 -13.25 27.09
CA MET A 401 2.57 -14.01 25.85
C MET A 401 1.20 -14.69 25.79
N PHE A 402 0.66 -14.88 24.62
CA PHE A 402 -0.55 -15.68 24.39
C PHE A 402 -0.36 -17.10 24.94
N GLY A 403 0.72 -17.74 24.52
CA GLY A 403 1.23 -18.99 25.05
C GLY A 403 0.48 -20.23 24.56
N GLU A 404 1.16 -21.36 24.60
CA GLU A 404 0.67 -22.63 24.08
C GLU A 404 -0.59 -23.16 24.80
N GLN A 405 -0.71 -22.89 26.11
CA GLN A 405 -1.90 -23.35 26.87
C GLN A 405 -3.20 -22.70 26.39
N ARG A 406 -3.16 -21.39 26.07
CA ARG A 406 -4.34 -20.67 25.53
C ARG A 406 -4.65 -21.13 24.10
N LEU A 407 -3.60 -21.38 23.30
CA LEU A 407 -3.80 -21.97 21.98
C LEU A 407 -4.48 -23.34 22.06
N LYS A 408 -4.01 -24.24 22.92
CA LYS A 408 -4.63 -25.56 23.15
C LYS A 408 -6.08 -25.44 23.63
N ALA A 409 -6.36 -24.53 24.56
CA ALA A 409 -7.72 -24.30 25.02
C ALA A 409 -8.64 -23.79 23.91
N ALA A 410 -8.17 -22.85 23.10
CA ALA A 410 -8.92 -22.34 21.96
C ALA A 410 -9.19 -23.43 20.89
N LEU A 411 -8.19 -24.26 20.62
CA LEU A 411 -8.30 -25.36 19.67
C LEU A 411 -9.27 -26.46 20.17
N ALA A 412 -9.32 -26.73 21.47
CA ALA A 412 -10.27 -27.68 22.05
C ALA A 412 -11.74 -27.25 21.77
N GLU A 413 -12.02 -25.94 21.75
CA GLU A 413 -13.34 -25.40 21.40
C GLU A 413 -13.66 -25.55 19.89
N CYS A 414 -12.65 -25.79 19.05
CA CYS A 414 -12.79 -25.91 17.60
C CYS A 414 -13.03 -27.35 17.12
N ALA A 415 -13.20 -28.33 18.02
CA ALA A 415 -13.43 -29.72 17.65
C ALA A 415 -14.61 -29.87 16.69
N GLY A 416 -14.39 -30.54 15.55
CA GLY A 416 -15.40 -30.75 14.53
C GLY A 416 -15.73 -29.56 13.64
N MET A 417 -15.01 -28.43 13.76
CA MET A 417 -15.14 -27.27 12.89
C MET A 417 -14.40 -27.50 11.54
N PRO A 418 -14.85 -26.85 10.46
CA PRO A 418 -14.10 -26.83 9.19
C PRO A 418 -12.71 -26.18 9.36
N ALA A 419 -11.75 -26.58 8.53
CA ALA A 419 -10.38 -26.07 8.58
C ALA A 419 -10.29 -24.53 8.56
N GLU A 420 -11.11 -23.87 7.73
CA GLU A 420 -11.16 -22.41 7.61
C GLU A 420 -11.59 -21.73 8.92
N ALA A 421 -12.60 -22.27 9.61
CA ALA A 421 -13.08 -21.74 10.89
C ALA A 421 -12.02 -21.90 12.01
N VAL A 422 -11.26 -23.01 11.99
CA VAL A 422 -10.15 -23.23 12.94
C VAL A 422 -9.07 -22.17 12.75
N VAL A 423 -8.64 -21.96 11.51
CA VAL A 423 -7.60 -20.94 11.16
C VAL A 423 -8.09 -19.54 11.54
N GLU A 424 -9.33 -19.17 11.15
CA GLU A 424 -9.88 -17.87 11.47
C GLU A 424 -9.93 -17.63 12.99
N ARG A 425 -10.37 -18.63 13.78
CA ARG A 425 -10.42 -18.54 15.25
C ARG A 425 -9.03 -18.27 15.84
N VAL A 426 -8.00 -19.01 15.41
CA VAL A 426 -6.62 -18.83 15.90
C VAL A 426 -6.10 -17.45 15.53
N MET A 427 -6.25 -17.05 14.26
CA MET A 427 -5.80 -15.74 13.75
C MET A 427 -6.46 -14.57 14.47
N VAL A 428 -7.77 -14.65 14.71
CA VAL A 428 -8.51 -13.61 15.46
C VAL A 428 -8.00 -13.49 16.88
N LEU A 429 -7.84 -14.62 17.60
CA LEU A 429 -7.38 -14.61 18.99
C LEU A 429 -5.96 -14.08 19.12
N ALA A 430 -5.02 -14.53 18.30
CA ALA A 430 -3.64 -14.02 18.29
C ALA A 430 -3.60 -12.52 17.98
N THR A 431 -4.36 -12.07 16.97
CA THR A 431 -4.44 -10.66 16.57
C THR A 431 -5.05 -9.77 17.64
N GLN A 432 -6.15 -10.22 18.27
CA GLN A 432 -6.78 -9.47 19.37
C GLN A 432 -5.88 -9.40 20.61
N TRP A 433 -5.07 -10.44 20.85
CA TRP A 433 -4.13 -10.46 21.96
C TRP A 433 -3.03 -9.42 21.79
N VAL A 434 -2.45 -9.29 20.59
CA VAL A 434 -1.39 -8.30 20.25
C VAL A 434 -1.92 -6.85 20.34
N GLY A 435 -3.15 -6.61 19.96
CA GLY A 435 -3.70 -5.25 19.92
C GLY A 435 -3.02 -4.37 18.86
N GLN A 436 -2.38 -3.28 19.30
CA GLN A 436 -1.69 -2.28 18.44
C GLN A 436 -0.16 -2.41 18.46
N GLU A 437 0.39 -3.38 19.20
CA GLU A 437 1.83 -3.52 19.33
C GLU A 437 2.49 -4.23 18.13
N VAL A 438 3.83 -4.08 18.06
CA VAL A 438 4.66 -4.80 17.09
C VAL A 438 4.68 -6.27 17.49
N HIS A 439 4.38 -7.15 16.56
CA HIS A 439 4.36 -8.60 16.74
C HIS A 439 5.29 -9.27 15.73
N ASP A 440 5.58 -10.54 15.89
CA ASP A 440 6.24 -11.34 14.87
C ASP A 440 5.26 -11.77 13.78
N ASP A 441 5.79 -12.32 12.69
CA ASP A 441 4.96 -12.91 11.64
C ASP A 441 4.09 -14.02 12.23
N ILE A 442 2.89 -14.20 11.70
CA ILE A 442 1.95 -15.23 12.14
C ILE A 442 1.53 -16.06 10.93
N ALA A 443 1.81 -17.35 10.99
CA ALA A 443 1.27 -18.30 10.01
C ALA A 443 0.60 -19.49 10.71
N VAL A 444 -0.54 -19.91 10.18
CA VAL A 444 -1.32 -21.05 10.68
C VAL A 444 -1.83 -21.84 9.48
N VAL A 445 -1.74 -23.16 9.56
CA VAL A 445 -2.37 -24.09 8.59
C VAL A 445 -3.16 -25.14 9.36
N ALA A 446 -4.40 -25.35 8.93
CA ALA A 446 -5.26 -26.43 9.42
C ALA A 446 -5.49 -27.48 8.32
N ILE A 447 -5.39 -28.75 8.71
CA ILE A 447 -5.66 -29.93 7.89
C ILE A 447 -6.77 -30.70 8.57
N THR A 448 -7.97 -30.76 7.97
CA THR A 448 -9.16 -31.36 8.59
C THR A 448 -9.64 -32.55 7.76
N ALA A 449 -9.89 -33.67 8.42
CA ALA A 449 -10.64 -34.77 7.86
C ALA A 449 -12.14 -34.42 7.93
N PRO A 450 -12.81 -34.12 6.79
CA PRO A 450 -14.18 -33.65 6.83
C PRO A 450 -15.14 -34.72 7.31
N ARG A 451 -16.15 -34.32 8.08
CA ARG A 451 -17.29 -35.22 8.39
C ARG A 451 -17.99 -35.53 7.06
N ARG A 452 -18.15 -36.78 6.71
CA ARG A 452 -18.81 -37.21 5.47
C ARG A 452 -20.27 -36.73 5.48
N THR A 453 -20.52 -35.56 4.95
CA THR A 453 -21.84 -35.18 4.47
C THR A 453 -21.94 -35.65 3.02
N HIS A 454 -22.68 -36.70 2.75
CA HIS A 454 -23.02 -37.11 1.40
C HIS A 454 -23.95 -36.05 0.81
N PHE A 455 -23.39 -35.03 0.16
CA PHE A 455 -24.16 -34.27 -0.81
C PHE A 455 -24.19 -35.08 -2.09
N SER A 456 -25.27 -35.82 -2.35
CA SER A 456 -25.52 -36.36 -3.68
C SER A 456 -25.71 -35.17 -4.61
N ALA A 457 -24.90 -35.07 -5.68
CA ALA A 457 -25.10 -34.10 -6.74
C ALA A 457 -26.53 -34.25 -7.27
N VAL A 458 -27.34 -33.21 -7.10
CA VAL A 458 -28.65 -33.13 -7.72
C VAL A 458 -28.41 -32.81 -9.18
N ASP A 459 -28.52 -33.80 -10.06
CA ASP A 459 -28.78 -33.57 -11.46
C ASP A 459 -30.15 -32.87 -11.54
N GLY A 460 -30.33 -31.83 -12.36
CA GLY A 460 -31.50 -30.94 -12.34
C GLY A 460 -32.85 -31.65 -12.57
N HIS A 461 -32.97 -32.94 -12.39
CA HIS A 461 -34.16 -33.78 -12.63
C HIS A 461 -34.65 -34.57 -11.41
N THR A 462 -33.88 -34.67 -10.33
CA THR A 462 -34.31 -35.37 -9.10
C THR A 462 -34.44 -34.45 -7.93
N ARG A 463 -35.61 -34.46 -7.25
CA ARG A 463 -35.83 -33.79 -5.97
C ARG A 463 -34.90 -34.40 -4.91
N GLY A 464 -33.91 -33.63 -4.43
CA GLY A 464 -32.99 -34.06 -3.39
C GLY A 464 -33.72 -34.46 -2.10
N ARG A 465 -33.38 -35.63 -1.55
CA ARG A 465 -33.72 -36.00 -0.18
C ARG A 465 -32.49 -35.79 0.68
N TYR A 466 -32.61 -34.96 1.68
CA TYR A 466 -31.63 -34.87 2.74
C TYR A 466 -31.84 -36.03 3.69
N THR A 467 -30.85 -36.86 3.87
CA THR A 467 -30.77 -37.81 4.98
C THR A 467 -29.69 -37.33 5.91
N ALA A 468 -30.07 -37.06 7.17
CA ALA A 468 -29.18 -36.69 8.25
C ALA A 468 -28.23 -37.82 8.64
#